data_145aacc30ff0102b7e2e11d4736ca049
#
_entry.id   145aacc30ff0102b7e2e11d4736ca049
#
_cell.length_a   1.000
_cell.length_b   1.000
_cell.length_c   1.000
_cell.angle_alpha   90.00
_cell.angle_beta   90.00
_cell.angle_gamma   90.00
#
_symmetry.space_group_name_H-M   'P 1'
#
loop_
_entity.id
_entity.type
_entity.pdbx_description
1 polymer ?
#
loop_
_entity_poly.entity_id
_entity_poly.type
_entity_poly.pdbx_seq_one_letter_code
_entity_poly.pdbx_strand_id
1 'polypeptide(L)'
;MAAQVDGVDLWLCGHEHIELSETVTTPNGSKAYVSESGYYLNTVGLIDLNCTMDAEGSVHVDYNKTSVDYEAAQNYPKDASVTAILDAIKAENETALNRVIGTSPVELDGVWEHIRIGQTNLGNVITDAYLLATGADIAFENAGGIRASVATGTITYGDVINVSPYGNYVVTKKLTGAQTVSYTHLRAHETSQDL
;
A
#
# COMPACT_ATOMS: atom_id res chain seq x y z
N MET A 1 3.87 10.59 16.70
CA MET A 1 5.34 10.37 16.81
C MET A 1 6.09 11.68 16.61
N ALA A 2 5.95 12.42 15.53
CA ALA A 2 6.67 13.67 15.27
C ALA A 2 6.55 14.71 16.42
N ALA A 3 5.35 14.89 16.99
CA ALA A 3 5.11 15.78 18.14
C ALA A 3 5.74 15.30 19.48
N GLN A 4 6.46 14.19 19.49
CA GLN A 4 7.08 13.61 20.70
C GLN A 4 8.61 13.57 20.61
N VAL A 5 9.20 14.07 19.52
CA VAL A 5 10.64 13.98 19.25
C VAL A 5 11.16 15.35 18.86
N ASP A 6 12.27 15.78 19.49
CA ASP A 6 12.98 17.01 19.16
C ASP A 6 14.11 16.76 18.15
N GLY A 7 14.52 17.83 17.44
CA GLY A 7 15.69 17.82 16.56
C GLY A 7 15.46 17.19 15.19
N VAL A 8 14.20 17.01 14.78
CA VAL A 8 13.83 16.59 13.44
C VAL A 8 12.88 17.63 12.84
N ASP A 9 13.32 18.29 11.77
CA ASP A 9 12.57 19.36 11.13
C ASP A 9 11.56 18.86 10.10
N LEU A 10 11.87 17.72 9.42
CA LEU A 10 11.02 17.14 8.39
C LEU A 10 10.89 15.62 8.56
N TRP A 11 9.66 15.14 8.54
CA TRP A 11 9.27 13.74 8.53
C TRP A 11 8.66 13.40 7.16
N LEU A 12 9.33 12.55 6.41
CA LEU A 12 8.78 11.95 5.19
C LEU A 12 8.17 10.61 5.56
N CYS A 13 6.84 10.53 5.45
CA CYS A 13 6.05 9.37 5.83
C CYS A 13 5.56 8.62 4.59
N GLY A 14 5.09 7.42 4.82
CA GLY A 14 4.47 6.54 3.85
C GLY A 14 3.68 5.45 4.59
N HIS A 15 3.10 4.50 3.85
CA HIS A 15 2.36 3.35 4.35
C HIS A 15 0.86 3.60 4.54
N GLU A 16 0.44 4.76 5.02
CA GLU A 16 -0.99 5.07 5.23
C GLU A 16 -1.75 5.32 3.91
N HIS A 17 -1.02 5.53 2.82
CA HIS A 17 -1.57 5.80 1.49
C HIS A 17 -2.41 7.09 1.41
N ILE A 18 -2.10 8.07 2.22
CA ILE A 18 -2.78 9.37 2.25
C ILE A 18 -1.89 10.48 1.70
N GLU A 19 -2.49 11.58 1.28
CA GLU A 19 -1.77 12.82 1.06
C GLU A 19 -1.82 13.67 2.33
N LEU A 20 -0.66 13.90 2.94
CA LEU A 20 -0.53 14.61 4.20
C LEU A 20 0.49 15.75 4.07
N SER A 21 0.16 16.89 4.67
CA SER A 21 1.05 18.02 4.85
C SER A 21 0.65 18.77 6.11
N GLU A 22 1.35 18.49 7.20
CA GLU A 22 1.03 19.03 8.52
C GLU A 22 2.27 19.64 9.19
N THR A 23 2.01 20.61 10.07
CA THR A 23 3.02 21.15 10.98
C THR A 23 2.64 20.76 12.40
N VAL A 24 3.57 20.14 13.11
CA VAL A 24 3.40 19.77 14.52
C VAL A 24 4.38 20.56 15.40
N THR A 25 4.02 20.74 16.68
CA THR A 25 4.91 21.34 17.67
C THR A 25 5.60 20.22 18.43
N THR A 26 6.93 20.28 18.51
CA THR A 26 7.76 19.32 19.24
C THR A 26 7.82 19.67 20.75
N PRO A 27 8.32 18.78 21.63
CA PRO A 27 8.35 19.02 23.07
C PRO A 27 9.12 20.28 23.49
N ASN A 28 10.17 20.68 22.75
CA ASN A 28 10.94 21.92 23.03
C ASN A 28 10.29 23.19 22.44
N GLY A 29 9.10 23.06 21.81
CA GLY A 29 8.37 24.18 21.22
C GLY A 29 8.75 24.51 19.77
N SER A 30 9.69 23.78 19.16
CA SER A 30 10.03 23.94 17.74
C SER A 30 8.93 23.38 16.84
N LYS A 31 9.01 23.70 15.55
CA LYS A 31 8.12 23.12 14.51
C LYS A 31 8.81 21.94 13.85
N ALA A 32 8.02 20.91 13.56
CA ALA A 32 8.39 19.83 12.67
C ALA A 32 7.31 19.66 11.59
N TYR A 33 7.74 19.38 10.37
CA TYR A 33 6.86 19.18 9.23
C TYR A 33 6.70 17.70 8.96
N VAL A 34 5.45 17.26 8.69
CA VAL A 34 5.11 15.87 8.38
C VAL A 34 4.49 15.83 6.99
N SER A 35 5.04 15.01 6.12
CA SER A 35 4.59 14.91 4.73
C SER A 35 4.49 13.47 4.27
N GLU A 36 3.38 13.16 3.60
CA GLU A 36 3.15 11.94 2.83
C GLU A 36 2.55 12.31 1.47
N SER A 37 2.86 11.57 0.39
CA SER A 37 2.45 11.89 -0.96
C SER A 37 1.60 10.78 -1.60
N GLY A 38 0.68 10.21 -0.82
CA GLY A 38 -0.24 9.18 -1.32
C GLY A 38 0.45 7.85 -1.62
N TYR A 39 0.04 7.18 -2.69
CA TYR A 39 0.49 5.83 -3.04
C TYR A 39 0.55 5.64 -4.56
N TYR A 40 1.25 4.61 -5.01
CA TYR A 40 1.39 4.18 -6.41
C TYR A 40 1.83 5.29 -7.38
N LEU A 41 2.59 6.28 -6.90
CA LEU A 41 3.01 7.45 -7.70
C LEU A 41 1.84 8.27 -8.27
N ASN A 42 0.65 8.18 -7.66
CA ASN A 42 -0.48 9.03 -8.03
C ASN A 42 -0.21 10.50 -7.75
N THR A 43 0.67 10.78 -6.80
CA THR A 43 1.11 12.14 -6.46
C THR A 43 2.62 12.14 -6.20
N VAL A 44 3.30 13.17 -6.68
CA VAL A 44 4.69 13.48 -6.37
C VAL A 44 4.73 14.76 -5.55
N GLY A 45 5.26 14.69 -4.34
CA GLY A 45 5.48 15.87 -3.49
C GLY A 45 6.85 16.48 -3.74
N LEU A 46 6.88 17.74 -4.15
CA LEU A 46 8.07 18.58 -4.16
C LEU A 46 8.10 19.41 -2.89
N ILE A 47 9.16 19.26 -2.11
CA ILE A 47 9.31 19.95 -0.83
C ILE A 47 10.51 20.90 -0.90
N ASP A 48 10.24 22.18 -0.69
CA ASP A 48 11.25 23.22 -0.56
C ASP A 48 11.43 23.56 0.91
N LEU A 49 12.67 23.45 1.40
CA LEU A 49 13.07 23.90 2.73
C LEU A 49 13.93 25.16 2.60
N ASN A 50 13.45 26.27 3.14
CA ASN A 50 14.22 27.51 3.22
C ASN A 50 14.80 27.66 4.63
N CYS A 51 16.10 27.44 4.76
CA CYS A 51 16.81 27.49 6.02
C CYS A 51 17.48 28.85 6.18
N THR A 52 17.14 29.58 7.23
CA THR A 52 17.74 30.85 7.60
C THR A 52 18.37 30.77 8.99
N MET A 53 19.45 31.49 9.20
CA MET A 53 20.10 31.56 10.52
C MET A 53 20.01 33.00 11.04
N ASP A 54 19.56 33.19 12.29
CA ASP A 54 19.49 34.46 12.91
C ASP A 54 20.87 34.93 13.45
N ALA A 55 20.93 36.13 14.02
CA ALA A 55 22.17 36.71 14.54
C ALA A 55 22.69 35.95 15.77
N GLU A 56 21.83 35.22 16.45
CA GLU A 56 22.11 34.43 17.66
C GLU A 56 22.57 32.99 17.27
N GLY A 57 22.55 32.64 15.95
CA GLY A 57 22.97 31.35 15.44
C GLY A 57 21.89 30.26 15.45
N SER A 58 20.63 30.63 15.71
CA SER A 58 19.51 29.72 15.65
C SER A 58 19.07 29.53 14.20
N VAL A 59 18.79 28.30 13.83
CA VAL A 59 18.32 27.93 12.46
C VAL A 59 16.80 27.93 12.45
N HIS A 60 16.24 28.65 11.49
CA HIS A 60 14.80 28.66 11.19
C HIS A 60 14.56 27.97 9.84
N VAL A 61 13.60 27.06 9.82
CA VAL A 61 13.25 26.28 8.63
C VAL A 61 11.81 26.63 8.22
N ASP A 62 11.66 27.17 7.01
CA ASP A 62 10.37 27.33 6.36
C ASP A 62 10.15 26.19 5.39
N TYR A 63 8.93 25.67 5.37
CA TYR A 63 8.52 24.52 4.59
C TYR A 63 7.46 24.92 3.58
N ASN A 64 7.64 24.48 2.35
CA ASN A 64 6.62 24.56 1.31
C ASN A 64 6.54 23.23 0.57
N LYS A 65 5.33 22.68 0.41
CA LYS A 65 5.06 21.49 -0.40
C LYS A 65 4.17 21.85 -1.59
N THR A 66 4.61 21.44 -2.76
CA THR A 66 3.82 21.43 -3.99
C THR A 66 3.57 20.00 -4.40
N SER A 67 2.31 19.63 -4.64
CA SER A 67 1.93 18.30 -5.10
C SER A 67 1.68 18.33 -6.62
N VAL A 68 2.22 17.35 -7.33
CA VAL A 68 1.95 17.07 -8.73
C VAL A 68 1.23 15.74 -8.79
N ASP A 69 -0.06 15.76 -9.13
CA ASP A 69 -0.87 14.55 -9.29
C ASP A 69 -0.61 13.88 -10.66
N TYR A 70 -1.18 12.69 -10.82
CA TYR A 70 -1.02 11.90 -12.05
C TYR A 70 -1.51 12.65 -13.30
N GLU A 71 -2.61 13.43 -13.21
CA GLU A 71 -3.16 14.16 -14.35
C GLU A 71 -2.24 15.33 -14.76
N ALA A 72 -1.79 16.10 -13.79
CA ALA A 72 -0.81 17.17 -14.03
C ALA A 72 0.51 16.63 -14.58
N ALA A 73 0.95 15.46 -14.09
CA ALA A 73 2.18 14.79 -14.55
C ALA A 73 2.14 14.41 -16.04
N GLN A 74 0.96 14.20 -16.64
CA GLN A 74 0.84 13.91 -18.09
C GLN A 74 1.29 15.07 -18.97
N ASN A 75 1.35 16.28 -18.44
CA ASN A 75 1.81 17.49 -19.17
C ASN A 75 3.35 17.60 -19.21
N TYR A 76 4.07 16.79 -18.46
CA TYR A 76 5.54 16.76 -18.49
C TYR A 76 6.06 15.79 -19.55
N PRO A 77 7.18 16.13 -20.20
CA PRO A 77 7.80 15.22 -21.15
C PRO A 77 8.31 13.96 -20.41
N LYS A 78 8.07 12.79 -20.99
CA LYS A 78 8.61 11.54 -20.47
C LYS A 78 10.12 11.49 -20.69
N ASP A 79 10.85 11.10 -19.65
CA ASP A 79 12.28 10.84 -19.78
C ASP A 79 12.50 9.60 -20.65
N ALA A 80 13.28 9.78 -21.74
CA ALA A 80 13.50 8.72 -22.73
C ALA A 80 14.28 7.54 -22.16
N SER A 81 15.21 7.78 -21.22
CA SER A 81 16.01 6.73 -20.60
C SER A 81 15.17 5.86 -19.64
N VAL A 82 14.32 6.48 -18.85
CA VAL A 82 13.37 5.78 -17.98
C VAL A 82 12.34 5.00 -18.80
N THR A 83 11.83 5.61 -19.87
CA THR A 83 10.87 4.94 -20.79
C THR A 83 11.49 3.69 -21.40
N ALA A 84 12.74 3.77 -21.90
CA ALA A 84 13.43 2.62 -22.49
C ALA A 84 13.61 1.45 -21.48
N ILE A 85 13.92 1.76 -20.22
CA ILE A 85 14.03 0.75 -19.15
C ILE A 85 12.68 0.09 -18.90
N LEU A 86 11.61 0.88 -18.79
CA LEU A 86 10.25 0.36 -18.54
C LEU A 86 9.76 -0.50 -19.70
N ASP A 87 10.03 -0.09 -20.95
CA ASP A 87 9.63 -0.86 -22.13
C ASP A 87 10.39 -2.19 -22.23
N ALA A 88 11.68 -2.20 -21.87
CA ALA A 88 12.44 -3.44 -21.81
C ALA A 88 11.89 -4.42 -20.75
N ILE A 89 11.60 -3.94 -19.55
CA ILE A 89 10.99 -4.74 -18.47
C ILE A 89 9.61 -5.28 -18.90
N LYS A 90 8.78 -4.44 -19.53
CA LYS A 90 7.47 -4.87 -20.04
C LYS A 90 7.62 -5.98 -21.09
N ALA A 91 8.49 -5.80 -22.08
CA ALA A 91 8.71 -6.77 -23.14
C ALA A 91 9.21 -8.13 -22.60
N GLU A 92 10.11 -8.10 -21.60
CA GLU A 92 10.63 -9.31 -20.95
C GLU A 92 9.52 -10.10 -20.25
N ASN A 93 8.60 -9.41 -19.59
CA ASN A 93 7.58 -10.04 -18.75
C ASN A 93 6.25 -10.30 -19.46
N GLU A 94 6.01 -9.70 -20.63
CA GLU A 94 4.72 -9.68 -21.31
C GLU A 94 4.15 -11.10 -21.55
N THR A 95 4.97 -12.02 -22.05
CA THR A 95 4.54 -13.41 -22.33
C THR A 95 4.11 -14.13 -21.05
N ALA A 96 4.82 -13.93 -19.95
CA ALA A 96 4.52 -14.58 -18.68
C ALA A 96 3.24 -13.97 -18.05
N LEU A 97 3.15 -12.63 -18.02
CA LEU A 97 2.05 -11.92 -17.39
C LEU A 97 0.72 -12.11 -18.13
N ASN A 98 0.75 -12.15 -19.48
CA ASN A 98 -0.44 -12.34 -20.31
C ASN A 98 -0.89 -13.80 -20.41
N ARG A 99 -0.20 -14.73 -19.78
CA ARG A 99 -0.60 -16.15 -19.77
C ARG A 99 -1.97 -16.30 -19.09
N VAL A 100 -2.95 -16.76 -19.85
CA VAL A 100 -4.29 -17.05 -19.33
C VAL A 100 -4.22 -18.24 -18.37
N ILE A 101 -4.80 -18.10 -17.19
CA ILE A 101 -4.83 -19.14 -16.15
C ILE A 101 -6.24 -19.58 -15.78
N GLY A 102 -7.26 -18.78 -16.15
CA GLY A 102 -8.65 -19.10 -15.86
C GLY A 102 -9.62 -18.06 -16.40
N THR A 103 -10.86 -18.18 -15.97
CA THR A 103 -11.94 -17.24 -16.28
C THR A 103 -12.85 -17.09 -15.08
N SER A 104 -13.44 -15.91 -14.89
CA SER A 104 -14.50 -15.67 -13.91
C SER A 104 -15.74 -15.09 -14.57
N PRO A 105 -16.94 -15.63 -14.30
CA PRO A 105 -18.20 -15.05 -14.78
C PRO A 105 -18.61 -13.78 -14.05
N VAL A 106 -17.95 -13.44 -12.95
CA VAL A 106 -18.21 -12.27 -12.10
C VAL A 106 -16.91 -11.56 -11.78
N GLU A 107 -16.99 -10.29 -11.42
CA GLU A 107 -15.87 -9.58 -10.83
C GLU A 107 -15.50 -10.21 -9.48
N LEU A 108 -14.20 -10.38 -9.22
CA LEU A 108 -13.66 -10.80 -7.93
C LEU A 108 -13.20 -9.55 -7.16
N ASP A 109 -13.93 -9.26 -6.09
CA ASP A 109 -13.83 -8.03 -5.32
C ASP A 109 -12.60 -8.02 -4.40
N GLY A 110 -11.62 -7.18 -4.73
CA GLY A 110 -10.43 -6.87 -3.94
C GLY A 110 -10.38 -5.39 -3.51
N VAL A 111 -11.52 -4.70 -3.53
CA VAL A 111 -11.61 -3.30 -3.12
C VAL A 111 -11.17 -3.15 -1.68
N TRP A 112 -10.25 -2.22 -1.43
CA TRP A 112 -9.61 -2.00 -0.13
C TRP A 112 -10.59 -1.87 1.04
N GLU A 113 -11.63 -1.08 0.86
CA GLU A 113 -12.65 -0.82 1.87
C GLU A 113 -13.48 -2.08 2.17
N HIS A 114 -13.74 -2.91 1.16
CA HIS A 114 -14.56 -4.12 1.31
C HIS A 114 -13.80 -5.24 2.01
N ILE A 115 -12.57 -5.52 1.57
CA ILE A 115 -11.77 -6.64 2.11
C ILE A 115 -11.36 -6.44 3.56
N ARG A 116 -11.37 -5.20 4.08
CA ARG A 116 -10.99 -4.89 5.45
C ARG A 116 -12.13 -5.03 6.45
N ILE A 117 -13.36 -4.89 6.01
CA ILE A 117 -14.55 -4.92 6.90
C ILE A 117 -15.34 -6.21 6.77
N GLY A 118 -15.09 -7.05 5.76
CA GLY A 118 -15.86 -8.27 5.54
C GLY A 118 -15.20 -9.25 4.59
N GLN A 119 -15.84 -10.38 4.41
CA GLN A 119 -15.45 -11.37 3.42
C GLN A 119 -15.86 -10.90 2.02
N THR A 120 -14.96 -11.06 1.05
CA THR A 120 -15.26 -10.86 -0.37
C THR A 120 -15.12 -12.18 -1.14
N ASN A 121 -15.71 -12.25 -2.33
CA ASN A 121 -15.59 -13.41 -3.19
C ASN A 121 -14.12 -13.68 -3.60
N LEU A 122 -13.30 -12.64 -3.80
CA LEU A 122 -11.88 -12.81 -4.07
C LEU A 122 -11.14 -13.41 -2.87
N GLY A 123 -11.40 -12.91 -1.65
CA GLY A 123 -10.84 -13.47 -0.42
C GLY A 123 -11.20 -14.95 -0.26
N ASN A 124 -12.44 -15.33 -0.57
CA ASN A 124 -12.87 -16.72 -0.55
C ASN A 124 -12.13 -17.57 -1.58
N VAL A 125 -12.01 -17.11 -2.84
CA VAL A 125 -11.25 -17.82 -3.88
C VAL A 125 -9.80 -18.07 -3.47
N ILE A 126 -9.14 -17.08 -2.85
CA ILE A 126 -7.76 -17.20 -2.38
C ILE A 126 -7.66 -18.26 -1.27
N THR A 127 -8.54 -18.18 -0.26
CA THR A 127 -8.53 -19.14 0.86
C THR A 127 -8.91 -20.55 0.42
N ASP A 128 -9.86 -20.70 -0.50
CA ASP A 128 -10.20 -22.00 -1.10
C ASP A 128 -9.01 -22.59 -1.89
N ALA A 129 -8.27 -21.75 -2.62
CA ALA A 129 -7.05 -22.19 -3.29
C ALA A 129 -5.98 -22.68 -2.28
N TYR A 130 -5.84 -22.03 -1.13
CA TYR A 130 -4.94 -22.50 -0.08
C TYR A 130 -5.38 -23.85 0.51
N LEU A 131 -6.67 -24.02 0.78
CA LEU A 131 -7.22 -25.29 1.24
C LEU A 131 -6.96 -26.41 0.24
N LEU A 132 -7.22 -26.14 -1.04
CA LEU A 132 -6.98 -27.11 -2.11
C LEU A 132 -5.49 -27.49 -2.23
N ALA A 133 -4.61 -26.52 -2.12
CA ALA A 133 -3.16 -26.73 -2.28
C ALA A 133 -2.52 -27.44 -1.07
N THR A 134 -3.07 -27.28 0.13
CA THR A 134 -2.45 -27.75 1.37
C THR A 134 -3.17 -28.92 2.02
N GLY A 135 -4.46 -29.13 1.71
CA GLY A 135 -5.32 -30.07 2.43
C GLY A 135 -5.63 -29.67 3.87
N ALA A 136 -5.46 -28.40 4.22
CA ALA A 136 -5.77 -27.88 5.54
C ALA A 136 -7.30 -27.78 5.76
N ASP A 137 -7.74 -27.75 7.01
CA ASP A 137 -9.15 -27.66 7.39
C ASP A 137 -9.67 -26.23 7.34
N ILE A 138 -8.81 -25.23 7.54
CA ILE A 138 -9.15 -23.81 7.58
C ILE A 138 -8.02 -23.03 6.91
N ALA A 139 -8.35 -21.96 6.21
CA ALA A 139 -7.39 -21.01 5.66
C ALA A 139 -7.74 -19.57 6.04
N PHE A 140 -6.71 -18.76 6.20
CA PHE A 140 -6.81 -17.33 6.44
C PHE A 140 -5.92 -16.57 5.47
N GLU A 141 -6.39 -15.41 5.02
CA GLU A 141 -5.60 -14.46 4.27
C GLU A 141 -5.63 -13.10 4.96
N ASN A 142 -4.51 -12.42 4.99
CA ASN A 142 -4.43 -11.04 5.45
C ASN A 142 -5.05 -10.10 4.40
N ALA A 143 -6.09 -9.36 4.78
CA ALA A 143 -6.76 -8.42 3.87
C ALA A 143 -5.78 -7.44 3.21
N GLY A 144 -4.76 -6.96 3.93
CA GLY A 144 -3.71 -6.11 3.37
C GLY A 144 -2.81 -6.80 2.34
N GLY A 145 -2.87 -8.13 2.20
CA GLY A 145 -2.20 -8.91 1.15
C GLY A 145 -2.92 -8.90 -0.18
N ILE A 146 -4.23 -8.60 -0.19
CA ILE A 146 -5.07 -8.49 -1.40
C ILE A 146 -5.00 -7.05 -1.91
N ARG A 147 -4.43 -6.84 -3.10
CA ARG A 147 -4.06 -5.49 -3.57
C ARG A 147 -4.85 -5.00 -4.79
N ALA A 148 -5.63 -5.85 -5.44
CA ALA A 148 -6.41 -5.51 -6.62
C ALA A 148 -7.64 -6.41 -6.73
N SER A 149 -8.70 -5.92 -7.37
CA SER A 149 -9.80 -6.72 -7.88
C SER A 149 -9.42 -7.41 -9.19
N VAL A 150 -10.17 -8.46 -9.56
CA VAL A 150 -10.05 -9.12 -10.86
C VAL A 150 -11.35 -8.94 -11.63
N ALA A 151 -11.26 -8.39 -12.84
CA ALA A 151 -12.43 -8.13 -13.68
C ALA A 151 -13.09 -9.43 -14.13
N THR A 152 -14.39 -9.35 -14.49
CA THR A 152 -15.12 -10.43 -15.15
C THR A 152 -14.45 -10.81 -16.47
N GLY A 153 -14.37 -12.08 -16.74
CA GLY A 153 -13.82 -12.62 -18.00
C GLY A 153 -12.53 -13.42 -17.81
N THR A 154 -11.57 -13.19 -18.67
CA THR A 154 -10.29 -13.89 -18.67
C THR A 154 -9.42 -13.43 -17.49
N ILE A 155 -8.83 -14.39 -16.80
CA ILE A 155 -7.86 -14.15 -15.74
C ILE A 155 -6.47 -14.53 -16.23
N THR A 156 -5.53 -13.61 -16.10
CA THR A 156 -4.13 -13.81 -16.48
C THR A 156 -3.25 -14.04 -15.25
N TYR A 157 -2.04 -14.51 -15.48
CA TYR A 157 -1.03 -14.60 -14.41
C TYR A 157 -0.67 -13.21 -13.85
N GLY A 158 -0.69 -12.17 -14.69
CA GLY A 158 -0.50 -10.79 -14.29
C GLY A 158 -1.56 -10.30 -13.31
N ASP A 159 -2.84 -10.69 -13.50
CA ASP A 159 -3.91 -10.37 -12.56
C ASP A 159 -3.63 -10.95 -11.18
N VAL A 160 -3.15 -12.20 -11.10
CA VAL A 160 -2.79 -12.83 -9.82
C VAL A 160 -1.61 -12.12 -9.15
N ILE A 161 -0.59 -11.72 -9.92
CA ILE A 161 0.53 -10.93 -9.39
C ILE A 161 0.05 -9.58 -8.86
N ASN A 162 -0.89 -8.93 -9.54
CA ASN A 162 -1.48 -7.66 -9.07
C ASN A 162 -2.30 -7.83 -7.78
N VAL A 163 -3.02 -8.96 -7.66
CA VAL A 163 -3.75 -9.29 -6.43
C VAL A 163 -2.81 -9.56 -5.27
N SER A 164 -1.71 -10.30 -5.48
CA SER A 164 -0.76 -10.69 -4.43
C SER A 164 0.69 -10.45 -4.86
N PRO A 165 1.18 -9.20 -4.82
CA PRO A 165 2.49 -8.84 -5.37
C PRO A 165 3.69 -9.15 -4.46
N TYR A 166 3.45 -9.58 -3.22
CA TYR A 166 4.52 -9.65 -2.21
C TYR A 166 5.36 -10.92 -2.23
N GLY A 167 5.01 -11.92 -3.04
CA GLY A 167 5.74 -13.19 -3.10
C GLY A 167 5.71 -13.98 -1.79
N ASN A 168 4.64 -13.87 -1.03
CA ASN A 168 4.44 -14.59 0.23
C ASN A 168 4.32 -16.10 0.02
N TYR A 169 4.63 -16.86 1.06
CA TYR A 169 4.49 -18.33 1.07
C TYR A 169 3.27 -18.74 1.87
N VAL A 170 2.57 -19.78 1.41
CA VAL A 170 1.53 -20.45 2.19
C VAL A 170 2.18 -21.31 3.26
N VAL A 171 1.79 -21.12 4.51
CA VAL A 171 2.32 -21.87 5.68
C VAL A 171 1.18 -22.63 6.33
N THR A 172 1.43 -23.88 6.73
CA THR A 172 0.46 -24.68 7.49
C THR A 172 0.89 -24.84 8.95
N LYS A 173 -0.07 -24.76 9.87
CA LYS A 173 0.17 -24.93 11.30
C LYS A 173 -0.96 -25.73 11.95
N LYS A 174 -0.63 -26.60 12.88
CA LYS A 174 -1.63 -27.27 13.72
C LYS A 174 -2.03 -26.36 14.87
N LEU A 175 -3.33 -26.11 14.99
CA LEU A 175 -3.93 -25.29 16.04
C LEU A 175 -5.04 -26.08 16.73
N THR A 176 -5.32 -25.75 17.98
CA THR A 176 -6.54 -26.19 18.66
C THR A 176 -7.73 -25.32 18.28
N GLY A 177 -8.96 -25.83 18.40
CA GLY A 177 -10.16 -25.04 18.18
C GLY A 177 -10.23 -23.77 19.04
N ALA A 178 -9.74 -23.83 20.28
CA ALA A 178 -9.68 -22.67 21.18
C ALA A 178 -8.73 -21.57 20.64
N GLN A 179 -7.57 -21.95 20.08
CA GLN A 179 -6.65 -20.99 19.46
C GLN A 179 -7.25 -20.36 18.20
N THR A 180 -7.96 -21.14 17.39
CA THR A 180 -8.65 -20.65 16.20
C THR A 180 -9.74 -19.63 16.56
N VAL A 181 -10.56 -19.94 17.58
CA VAL A 181 -11.59 -19.01 18.07
C VAL A 181 -10.97 -17.75 18.66
N SER A 182 -9.87 -17.86 19.41
CA SER A 182 -9.16 -16.69 19.93
C SER A 182 -8.66 -15.76 18.83
N TYR A 183 -8.10 -16.30 17.74
CA TYR A 183 -7.66 -15.52 16.60
C TYR A 183 -8.81 -14.74 15.93
N THR A 184 -9.95 -15.39 15.69
CA THR A 184 -11.10 -14.75 15.07
C THR A 184 -11.71 -13.65 15.94
N HIS A 185 -11.71 -13.82 17.29
CA HIS A 185 -12.16 -12.81 18.23
C HIS A 185 -11.22 -11.59 18.28
N LEU A 186 -9.91 -11.79 18.28
CA LEU A 186 -8.94 -10.68 18.29
C LEU A 186 -9.10 -9.80 17.03
N ARG A 187 -9.24 -10.41 15.86
CA ARG A 187 -9.46 -9.62 14.62
C ARG A 187 -10.77 -8.85 14.61
N ALA A 188 -11.83 -9.36 15.22
CA ALA A 188 -13.08 -8.62 15.33
C ALA A 188 -12.95 -7.34 16.19
N HIS A 189 -11.98 -7.28 17.10
CA HIS A 189 -11.68 -6.10 17.91
C HIS A 189 -10.72 -5.11 17.24
N GLU A 190 -9.74 -5.59 16.48
CA GLU A 190 -8.78 -4.72 15.78
C GLU A 190 -9.44 -3.90 14.66
N THR A 191 -10.36 -4.49 13.90
CA THR A 191 -11.10 -3.78 12.83
C THR A 191 -12.02 -2.66 13.33
N SER A 192 -12.29 -2.57 14.63
CA SER A 192 -13.10 -1.51 15.25
C SER A 192 -12.29 -0.35 15.85
N GLN A 193 -10.96 -0.47 15.90
CA GLN A 193 -10.07 0.56 16.47
C GLN A 193 -9.27 1.35 15.42
N ASP A 194 -9.29 0.90 14.17
CA ASP A 194 -8.58 1.53 13.05
C ASP A 194 -9.49 2.37 12.13
N LEU A 195 -10.67 2.77 12.63
CA LEU A 195 -11.61 3.67 11.96
C LEU A 195 -11.65 5.03 12.63
#